data_ca599fe610db265a3881fe2a466b3d3d
#
_entry.id   ca599fe610db265a3881fe2a466b3d3d
#
_cell.length_a   1.000
_cell.length_b   1.000
_cell.length_c   1.000
_cell.angle_alpha   90.00
_cell.angle_beta   90.00
_cell.angle_gamma   90.00
#
_symmetry.space_group_name_H-M   'P 1'
#
loop_
_entity.id
_entity.type
_entity.pdbx_description
1 polymer ?
#
loop_
_entity_poly.entity_id
_entity_poly.type
_entity_poly.pdbx_seq_one_letter_code
_entity_poly.pdbx_strand_id
1 'polypeptide(L)'
;AGKSTLIRILMGALRPDSGTAAALGVDVSAPEFLNAKEDIGVVLDEGCFPEALTAPQVGRVMAATYRRWEQDTFDAYCRRFALPEKTAFKDYSRGMKMKLTIAVALSHQAQLLVLDEATAGLDPIVRDEILELFNEFTRDETHSVLISSHILSDLEKLCDYIAFLHQGRLLFCEEKDALLEQYGIFNDTAEQAEALMPEALVSMETTPYGGVRALVRRELAPVGFQLEKPTIEDIILALVKGEKQ
;
A
#
# COMPACT_ATOMS: atom_id res chain seq x y z
N ALA A 1 -10.84 8.27 1.87
CA ALA A 1 -10.57 8.40 1.09
C ALA A 1 -9.86 9.23 0.05
N GLY A 2 -9.96 8.79 -1.19
CA GLY A 2 -9.25 9.42 -2.31
C GLY A 2 -8.09 8.56 -2.87
N LYS A 3 -7.65 7.48 -2.19
CA LYS A 3 -6.53 6.62 -2.63
C LYS A 3 -6.74 6.05 -4.04
N SER A 4 -7.83 5.31 -4.26
CA SER A 4 -8.12 4.71 -5.57
C SER A 4 -8.33 5.76 -6.67
N THR A 5 -8.88 6.94 -6.32
CA THR A 5 -8.99 8.07 -7.27
C THR A 5 -7.59 8.56 -7.67
N LEU A 6 -6.69 8.75 -6.71
CA LEU A 6 -5.30 9.14 -6.97
C LEU A 6 -4.58 8.10 -7.84
N ILE A 7 -4.71 6.80 -7.52
CA ILE A 7 -4.15 5.72 -8.33
C ILE A 7 -4.69 5.76 -9.76
N ARG A 8 -6.00 5.93 -9.95
CA ARG A 8 -6.59 6.03 -11.30
C ARG A 8 -6.09 7.25 -12.08
N ILE A 9 -5.82 8.36 -11.41
CA ILE A 9 -5.19 9.54 -12.03
C ILE A 9 -3.75 9.22 -12.44
N LEU A 10 -2.94 8.64 -11.54
CA LEU A 10 -1.57 8.25 -11.81
C LEU A 10 -1.45 7.22 -12.96
N MET A 11 -2.47 6.39 -13.15
CA MET A 11 -2.53 5.45 -14.26
C MET A 11 -3.12 6.08 -15.54
N GLY A 12 -3.46 7.36 -15.54
CA GLY A 12 -4.09 8.04 -16.67
C GLY A 12 -5.48 7.50 -17.03
N ALA A 13 -6.15 6.84 -16.08
CA ALA A 13 -7.53 6.35 -16.23
C ALA A 13 -8.57 7.42 -15.87
N LEU A 14 -8.18 8.41 -15.07
CA LEU A 14 -8.97 9.60 -14.76
C LEU A 14 -8.13 10.85 -15.02
N ARG A 15 -8.77 11.92 -15.50
CA ARG A 15 -8.13 13.23 -15.62
C ARG A 15 -8.35 14.00 -14.32
N PRO A 16 -7.30 14.68 -13.79
CA PRO A 16 -7.48 15.60 -12.66
C PRO A 16 -8.26 16.85 -13.13
N ASP A 17 -9.07 17.40 -12.25
CA ASP A 17 -9.80 18.67 -12.50
C ASP A 17 -8.83 19.86 -12.60
N SER A 18 -7.69 19.76 -11.90
CA SER A 18 -6.62 20.76 -11.91
C SER A 18 -5.29 20.14 -11.47
N GLY A 19 -4.19 20.85 -11.72
CA GLY A 19 -2.85 20.36 -11.40
C GLY A 19 -2.30 19.39 -12.46
N THR A 20 -1.16 18.78 -12.16
CA THR A 20 -0.46 17.82 -13.01
C THR A 20 -0.14 16.54 -12.25
N ALA A 21 -0.06 15.42 -12.94
CA ALA A 21 0.35 14.14 -12.39
C ALA A 21 1.38 13.49 -13.31
N ALA A 22 2.39 12.86 -12.72
CA ALA A 22 3.41 12.13 -13.45
C ALA A 22 3.68 10.77 -12.79
N ALA A 23 3.95 9.76 -13.59
CA ALA A 23 4.45 8.47 -13.13
C ALA A 23 5.68 8.09 -13.94
N LEU A 24 6.71 7.54 -13.29
CA LEU A 24 8.03 7.25 -13.88
C LEU A 24 8.62 8.46 -14.64
N GLY A 25 8.41 9.68 -14.13
CA GLY A 25 8.90 10.93 -14.73
C GLY A 25 8.13 11.41 -15.95
N VAL A 26 7.06 10.73 -16.39
CA VAL A 26 6.25 11.08 -17.55
C VAL A 26 4.89 11.61 -17.11
N ASP A 27 4.47 12.77 -17.66
CA ASP A 27 3.13 13.33 -17.41
C ASP A 27 2.07 12.34 -17.93
N VAL A 28 1.10 12.01 -17.05
CA VAL A 28 0.08 11.00 -17.36
C VAL A 28 -0.90 11.42 -18.45
N SER A 29 -0.93 12.70 -18.81
CA SER A 29 -1.74 13.25 -19.91
C SER A 29 -0.99 13.29 -21.24
N ALA A 30 0.33 13.06 -21.22
CA ALA A 30 1.16 13.08 -22.43
C ALA A 30 0.98 11.80 -23.26
N PRO A 31 1.05 11.87 -24.61
CA PRO A 31 0.99 10.67 -25.46
C PRO A 31 2.07 9.63 -25.15
N GLU A 32 3.23 10.08 -24.71
CA GLU A 32 4.39 9.26 -24.32
C GLU A 32 4.10 8.36 -23.13
N PHE A 33 3.11 8.70 -22.31
CA PHE A 33 2.70 7.88 -21.17
C PHE A 33 2.21 6.50 -21.57
N LEU A 34 1.69 6.32 -22.78
CA LEU A 34 1.34 4.99 -23.31
C LEU A 34 2.56 4.04 -23.33
N ASN A 35 3.75 4.57 -23.63
CA ASN A 35 4.97 3.76 -23.57
C ASN A 35 5.41 3.51 -22.13
N ALA A 36 5.30 4.51 -21.24
CA ALA A 36 5.65 4.34 -19.83
C ALA A 36 4.75 3.30 -19.11
N LYS A 37 3.52 3.08 -19.58
CA LYS A 37 2.64 2.01 -19.05
C LYS A 37 3.18 0.60 -19.23
N GLU A 38 4.08 0.37 -20.20
CA GLU A 38 4.77 -0.91 -20.34
C GLU A 38 5.66 -1.25 -19.13
N ASP A 39 6.10 -0.22 -18.39
CA ASP A 39 6.94 -0.35 -17.20
C ASP A 39 6.12 -0.42 -15.91
N ILE A 40 4.77 -0.38 -15.99
CA ILE A 40 3.88 -0.35 -14.84
C ILE A 40 3.00 -1.60 -14.79
N GLY A 41 3.19 -2.42 -13.77
CA GLY A 41 2.30 -3.52 -13.41
C GLY A 41 1.18 -3.02 -12.49
N VAL A 42 -0.07 -3.28 -12.83
CA VAL A 42 -1.23 -2.79 -12.06
C VAL A 42 -2.02 -3.95 -11.48
N VAL A 43 -2.28 -3.90 -10.17
CA VAL A 43 -3.12 -4.86 -9.44
C VAL A 43 -4.22 -4.09 -8.72
N LEU A 44 -5.45 -4.24 -9.17
CA LEU A 44 -6.62 -3.58 -8.59
C LEU A 44 -7.46 -4.58 -7.78
N ASP A 45 -8.22 -4.09 -6.80
CA ASP A 45 -9.12 -4.92 -5.96
C ASP A 45 -10.21 -5.64 -6.79
N GLU A 46 -10.69 -5.00 -7.86
CA GLU A 46 -11.69 -5.59 -8.75
C GLU A 46 -11.02 -6.41 -9.86
N GLY A 47 -11.57 -7.61 -10.12
CA GLY A 47 -11.09 -8.48 -11.19
C GLY A 47 -11.12 -7.78 -12.55
N CYS A 48 -9.96 -7.74 -13.22
CA CYS A 48 -9.75 -6.99 -14.46
C CYS A 48 -9.82 -7.86 -15.72
N PHE A 49 -10.09 -9.16 -15.60
CA PHE A 49 -10.15 -10.06 -16.76
C PHE A 49 -11.57 -10.49 -17.09
N PRO A 50 -11.89 -10.73 -18.38
CA PRO A 50 -13.18 -11.28 -18.78
C PRO A 50 -13.47 -12.62 -18.09
N GLU A 51 -14.67 -12.73 -17.57
CA GLU A 51 -15.11 -13.84 -16.69
C GLU A 51 -14.93 -15.24 -17.29
N ALA A 52 -15.06 -15.35 -18.62
CA ALA A 52 -15.01 -16.63 -19.34
C ALA A 52 -13.58 -17.13 -19.64
N LEU A 53 -12.55 -16.28 -19.47
CA LEU A 53 -11.17 -16.65 -19.80
C LEU A 53 -10.57 -17.54 -18.73
N THR A 54 -9.78 -18.51 -19.17
CA THR A 54 -8.88 -19.29 -18.30
C THR A 54 -7.50 -18.61 -18.19
N ALA A 55 -6.67 -18.96 -17.20
CA ALA A 55 -5.33 -18.38 -17.04
C ALA A 55 -4.47 -18.46 -18.33
N PRO A 56 -4.39 -19.59 -19.05
CA PRO A 56 -3.66 -19.63 -20.32
C PRO A 56 -4.26 -18.72 -21.41
N GLN A 57 -5.57 -18.45 -21.38
CA GLN A 57 -6.20 -17.52 -22.33
C GLN A 57 -5.88 -16.07 -21.96
N VAL A 58 -5.85 -15.75 -20.66
CA VAL A 58 -5.38 -14.44 -20.18
C VAL A 58 -3.94 -14.20 -20.63
N GLY A 59 -3.03 -15.17 -20.42
CA GLY A 59 -1.65 -15.07 -20.89
C GLY A 59 -1.53 -14.76 -22.37
N ARG A 60 -2.31 -15.43 -23.24
CA ARG A 60 -2.32 -15.12 -24.70
C ARG A 60 -2.80 -13.71 -25.02
N VAL A 61 -3.81 -13.20 -24.31
CA VAL A 61 -4.29 -11.82 -24.49
C VAL A 61 -3.21 -10.83 -24.08
N MET A 62 -2.55 -11.07 -22.95
CA MET A 62 -1.49 -10.21 -22.43
C MET A 62 -0.25 -10.24 -23.32
N ALA A 63 0.11 -11.38 -23.89
CA ALA A 63 1.19 -11.51 -24.89
C ALA A 63 0.94 -10.68 -26.15
N ALA A 64 -0.32 -10.46 -26.53
CA ALA A 64 -0.67 -9.57 -27.63
C ALA A 64 -0.75 -8.08 -27.23
N THR A 65 -0.77 -7.79 -25.93
CA THR A 65 -0.92 -6.43 -25.38
C THR A 65 0.42 -5.81 -25.03
N TYR A 66 1.27 -6.55 -24.29
CA TYR A 66 2.57 -6.07 -23.82
C TYR A 66 3.69 -6.47 -24.75
N ARG A 67 4.56 -5.54 -25.13
CA ARG A 67 5.71 -5.78 -26.01
C ARG A 67 6.78 -6.65 -25.34
N ARG A 68 6.95 -6.49 -24.01
CA ARG A 68 7.96 -7.20 -23.20
C ARG A 68 7.34 -8.35 -22.41
N TRP A 69 6.27 -8.96 -22.93
CA TRP A 69 5.65 -10.11 -22.30
C TRP A 69 6.57 -11.32 -22.25
N GLU A 70 6.66 -11.92 -21.09
CA GLU A 70 7.45 -13.12 -20.81
C GLU A 70 6.52 -14.31 -20.48
N GLN A 71 6.21 -15.12 -21.49
CA GLN A 71 5.28 -16.24 -21.31
C GLN A 71 5.80 -17.26 -20.30
N ASP A 72 7.10 -17.57 -20.31
CA ASP A 72 7.70 -18.55 -19.39
C ASP A 72 7.62 -18.07 -17.93
N THR A 73 7.77 -16.77 -17.69
CA THR A 73 7.61 -16.12 -16.38
C THR A 73 6.16 -16.21 -15.91
N PHE A 74 5.21 -15.90 -16.79
CA PHE A 74 3.78 -16.02 -16.49
C PHE A 74 3.41 -17.46 -16.12
N ASP A 75 3.85 -18.43 -16.92
CA ASP A 75 3.59 -19.86 -16.68
C ASP A 75 4.24 -20.34 -15.35
N ALA A 76 5.42 -19.81 -15.02
CA ALA A 76 6.09 -20.07 -13.75
C ALA A 76 5.27 -19.56 -12.55
N TYR A 77 4.74 -18.33 -12.63
CA TYR A 77 3.87 -17.79 -11.59
C TYR A 77 2.54 -18.56 -11.49
N CYS A 78 1.92 -18.94 -12.61
CA CYS A 78 0.71 -19.76 -12.59
C CYS A 78 0.95 -21.10 -11.89
N ARG A 79 2.11 -21.74 -12.11
CA ARG A 79 2.51 -22.97 -11.40
C ARG A 79 2.79 -22.71 -9.94
N ARG A 80 3.57 -21.66 -9.58
CA ARG A 80 3.88 -21.27 -8.20
C ARG A 80 2.61 -21.05 -7.38
N PHE A 81 1.61 -20.44 -7.98
CA PHE A 81 0.32 -20.16 -7.36
C PHE A 81 -0.70 -21.29 -7.46
N ALA A 82 -0.34 -22.41 -8.07
CA ALA A 82 -1.21 -23.56 -8.32
C ALA A 82 -2.55 -23.18 -8.97
N LEU A 83 -2.52 -22.26 -9.94
CA LEU A 83 -3.73 -21.78 -10.64
C LEU A 83 -4.23 -22.88 -11.62
N PRO A 84 -5.53 -23.25 -11.57
CA PRO A 84 -6.07 -24.28 -12.45
C PRO A 84 -6.21 -23.77 -13.88
N GLU A 85 -5.56 -24.46 -14.82
CA GLU A 85 -5.48 -24.05 -16.24
C GLU A 85 -6.81 -24.08 -16.99
N LYS A 86 -7.74 -24.95 -16.57
CA LYS A 86 -9.01 -25.21 -17.27
C LYS A 86 -10.21 -24.49 -16.65
N THR A 87 -10.04 -23.87 -15.49
CA THR A 87 -11.10 -23.17 -14.76
C THR A 87 -11.23 -21.73 -15.28
N ALA A 88 -12.45 -21.28 -15.53
CA ALA A 88 -12.72 -19.91 -15.95
C ALA A 88 -12.49 -18.92 -14.80
N PHE A 89 -12.08 -17.68 -15.11
CA PHE A 89 -11.76 -16.65 -14.13
C PHE A 89 -12.91 -16.34 -13.16
N LYS A 90 -14.17 -16.39 -13.62
CA LYS A 90 -15.35 -16.22 -12.76
C LYS A 90 -15.41 -17.23 -11.61
N ASP A 91 -14.91 -18.45 -11.85
CA ASP A 91 -14.98 -19.58 -10.90
C ASP A 91 -13.74 -19.64 -9.97
N TYR A 92 -12.80 -18.68 -10.12
CA TYR A 92 -11.67 -18.51 -9.23
C TYR A 92 -12.12 -17.90 -7.88
N SER A 93 -11.52 -18.37 -6.79
CA SER A 93 -11.63 -17.69 -5.51
C SER A 93 -11.01 -16.28 -5.60
N ARG A 94 -11.34 -15.39 -4.66
CA ARG A 94 -10.74 -14.05 -4.61
C ARG A 94 -9.21 -14.10 -4.59
N GLY A 95 -8.63 -14.99 -3.77
CA GLY A 95 -7.19 -15.18 -3.71
C GLY A 95 -6.58 -15.68 -5.03
N MET A 96 -7.26 -16.60 -5.73
CA MET A 96 -6.80 -17.07 -7.05
C MET A 96 -6.89 -15.97 -8.10
N LYS A 97 -7.93 -15.13 -8.08
CA LYS A 97 -8.06 -13.97 -8.97
C LYS A 97 -6.92 -12.99 -8.74
N MET A 98 -6.62 -12.69 -7.48
CA MET A 98 -5.50 -11.83 -7.10
C MET A 98 -4.16 -12.39 -7.58
N LYS A 99 -3.89 -13.67 -7.33
CA LYS A 99 -2.67 -14.37 -7.78
C LYS A 99 -2.51 -14.31 -9.31
N LEU A 100 -3.60 -14.48 -10.08
CA LEU A 100 -3.52 -14.35 -11.54
C LEU A 100 -3.21 -12.92 -11.98
N THR A 101 -3.82 -11.91 -11.34
CA THR A 101 -3.55 -10.50 -11.63
C THR A 101 -2.10 -10.13 -11.34
N ILE A 102 -1.56 -10.62 -10.22
CA ILE A 102 -0.14 -10.44 -9.85
C ILE A 102 0.77 -11.15 -10.86
N ALA A 103 0.44 -12.40 -11.26
CA ALA A 103 1.21 -13.11 -12.26
C ALA A 103 1.31 -12.32 -13.58
N VAL A 104 0.22 -11.68 -14.02
CA VAL A 104 0.23 -10.81 -15.19
C VAL A 104 1.11 -9.58 -14.96
N ALA A 105 0.95 -8.88 -13.83
CA ALA A 105 1.69 -7.66 -13.53
C ALA A 105 3.21 -7.87 -13.47
N LEU A 106 3.66 -9.07 -13.08
CA LEU A 106 5.07 -9.43 -12.98
C LEU A 106 5.66 -10.05 -14.27
N SER A 107 4.84 -10.28 -15.31
CA SER A 107 5.27 -11.01 -16.52
C SER A 107 5.54 -10.13 -17.73
N HIS A 108 5.67 -8.81 -17.56
CA HIS A 108 5.98 -7.89 -18.66
C HIS A 108 7.13 -6.92 -18.32
N GLN A 109 8.03 -7.33 -17.40
CA GLN A 109 9.20 -6.54 -16.98
C GLN A 109 8.82 -5.17 -16.41
N ALA A 110 7.77 -5.12 -15.57
CA ALA A 110 7.38 -3.90 -14.88
C ALA A 110 8.48 -3.45 -13.92
N GLN A 111 8.73 -2.14 -13.86
CA GLN A 111 9.62 -1.50 -12.88
C GLN A 111 8.84 -0.92 -11.69
N LEU A 112 7.57 -0.56 -11.92
CA LEU A 112 6.67 -0.06 -10.89
C LEU A 112 5.46 -0.97 -10.76
N LEU A 113 5.20 -1.50 -9.58
CA LEU A 113 3.91 -2.12 -9.25
C LEU A 113 2.99 -1.11 -8.58
N VAL A 114 1.78 -0.98 -9.07
CA VAL A 114 0.72 -0.16 -8.49
C VAL A 114 -0.38 -1.08 -7.98
N LEU A 115 -0.54 -1.12 -6.65
CA LEU A 115 -1.36 -2.07 -5.94
C LEU A 115 -2.49 -1.32 -5.19
N ASP A 116 -3.73 -1.50 -5.61
CA ASP A 116 -4.88 -0.90 -4.93
C ASP A 116 -5.62 -1.98 -4.14
N GLU A 117 -5.47 -1.94 -2.79
CA GLU A 117 -6.07 -2.89 -1.85
C GLU A 117 -5.77 -4.37 -2.18
N ALA A 118 -4.57 -4.66 -2.71
CA ALA A 118 -4.19 -5.96 -3.26
C ALA A 118 -4.19 -7.12 -2.25
N THR A 119 -4.18 -6.84 -0.95
CA THR A 119 -4.21 -7.84 0.13
C THR A 119 -5.55 -7.92 0.85
N ALA A 120 -6.49 -7.02 0.53
CA ALA A 120 -7.76 -6.90 1.21
C ALA A 120 -8.64 -8.15 1.00
N GLY A 121 -9.19 -8.70 2.11
CA GLY A 121 -10.10 -9.85 2.08
C GLY A 121 -9.47 -11.16 1.64
N LEU A 122 -8.15 -11.26 1.63
CA LEU A 122 -7.43 -12.51 1.48
C LEU A 122 -7.28 -13.21 2.85
N ASP A 123 -7.20 -14.54 2.82
CA ASP A 123 -6.83 -15.27 4.02
C ASP A 123 -5.37 -14.96 4.42
N PRO A 124 -5.02 -15.13 5.71
CA PRO A 124 -3.70 -14.73 6.21
C PRO A 124 -2.52 -15.41 5.51
N ILE A 125 -2.67 -16.65 5.07
CA ILE A 125 -1.58 -17.42 4.43
C ILE A 125 -1.33 -16.87 3.02
N VAL A 126 -2.37 -16.71 2.22
CA VAL A 126 -2.27 -16.12 0.86
C VAL A 126 -1.75 -14.69 0.93
N ARG A 127 -2.20 -13.92 1.93
CA ARG A 127 -1.75 -12.55 2.14
C ARG A 127 -0.25 -12.47 2.41
N ASP A 128 0.26 -13.30 3.31
CA ASP A 128 1.69 -13.34 3.66
C ASP A 128 2.54 -13.76 2.45
N GLU A 129 2.12 -14.78 1.69
CA GLU A 129 2.74 -15.21 0.43
C GLU A 129 2.85 -14.06 -0.60
N ILE A 130 1.80 -13.25 -0.73
CA ILE A 130 1.77 -12.11 -1.65
C ILE A 130 2.69 -10.97 -1.17
N LEU A 131 2.72 -10.68 0.13
CA LEU A 131 3.63 -9.69 0.69
C LEU A 131 5.10 -10.10 0.52
N GLU A 132 5.43 -11.36 0.71
CA GLU A 132 6.77 -11.89 0.43
C GLU A 132 7.16 -11.69 -1.04
N LEU A 133 6.23 -11.95 -1.98
CA LEU A 133 6.47 -11.75 -3.40
C LEU A 133 6.76 -10.28 -3.75
N PHE A 134 6.05 -9.32 -3.12
CA PHE A 134 6.33 -7.91 -3.33
C PHE A 134 7.68 -7.50 -2.73
N ASN A 135 8.07 -8.07 -1.58
CA ASN A 135 9.40 -7.90 -1.03
C ASN A 135 10.49 -8.52 -1.93
N GLU A 136 10.23 -9.67 -2.55
CA GLU A 136 11.14 -10.24 -3.56
C GLU A 136 11.32 -9.31 -4.76
N PHE A 137 10.23 -8.69 -5.23
CA PHE A 137 10.25 -7.77 -6.36
C PHE A 137 11.08 -6.51 -6.07
N THR A 138 10.99 -5.93 -4.87
CA THR A 138 11.72 -4.71 -4.48
C THR A 138 13.18 -4.95 -4.11
N ARG A 139 13.70 -6.19 -4.15
CA ARG A 139 15.14 -6.46 -3.98
C ARG A 139 16.00 -5.92 -5.12
N ASP A 140 15.41 -5.77 -6.30
CA ASP A 140 16.05 -5.04 -7.39
C ASP A 140 15.82 -3.53 -7.15
N GLU A 141 16.90 -2.77 -6.98
CA GLU A 141 16.86 -1.33 -6.70
C GLU A 141 16.20 -0.50 -7.81
N THR A 142 16.05 -1.06 -9.01
CA THR A 142 15.32 -0.44 -10.13
C THR A 142 13.81 -0.63 -10.04
N HIS A 143 13.34 -1.48 -9.14
CA HIS A 143 11.93 -1.78 -8.94
C HIS A 143 11.34 -1.01 -7.76
N SER A 144 10.07 -0.63 -7.89
CA SER A 144 9.34 0.11 -6.86
C SER A 144 7.91 -0.40 -6.73
N VAL A 145 7.34 -0.26 -5.54
CA VAL A 145 5.93 -0.60 -5.25
C VAL A 145 5.21 0.62 -4.70
N LEU A 146 4.10 0.99 -5.33
CA LEU A 146 3.12 1.92 -4.79
C LEU A 146 1.89 1.11 -4.34
N ILE A 147 1.69 0.97 -3.05
CA ILE A 147 0.56 0.21 -2.49
C ILE A 147 -0.42 1.10 -1.75
N SER A 148 -1.71 0.92 -2.01
CA SER A 148 -2.76 1.41 -1.12
C SER A 148 -3.31 0.25 -0.29
N SER A 149 -3.47 0.47 1.01
CA SER A 149 -4.09 -0.51 1.91
C SER A 149 -4.78 0.20 3.09
N HIS A 150 -5.81 -0.43 3.62
CA HIS A 150 -6.38 -0.10 4.93
C HIS A 150 -5.82 -1.02 6.04
N ILE A 151 -4.98 -1.99 5.67
CA ILE A 151 -4.33 -2.92 6.59
C ILE A 151 -2.93 -2.39 6.89
N LEU A 152 -2.80 -1.66 7.98
CA LEU A 152 -1.56 -0.94 8.30
C LEU A 152 -0.37 -1.86 8.55
N SER A 153 -0.60 -3.06 9.09
CA SER A 153 0.45 -4.06 9.28
C SER A 153 1.11 -4.53 7.97
N ASP A 154 0.42 -4.43 6.81
CA ASP A 154 1.03 -4.73 5.52
C ASP A 154 1.97 -3.63 5.09
N LEU A 155 1.57 -2.37 5.31
CA LEU A 155 2.39 -1.20 5.03
C LEU A 155 3.64 -1.19 5.91
N GLU A 156 3.51 -1.55 7.18
CA GLU A 156 4.66 -1.66 8.09
C GLU A 156 5.68 -2.70 7.63
N LYS A 157 5.22 -3.82 7.05
CA LYS A 157 6.08 -4.90 6.55
C LYS A 157 6.74 -4.57 5.21
N LEU A 158 6.05 -3.85 4.32
CA LEU A 158 6.45 -3.70 2.92
C LEU A 158 7.04 -2.33 2.58
N CYS A 159 6.54 -1.24 3.23
CA CYS A 159 6.84 0.11 2.78
C CYS A 159 7.99 0.76 3.54
N ASP A 160 8.83 1.51 2.81
CA ASP A 160 9.85 2.40 3.38
C ASP A 160 9.26 3.78 3.67
N TYR A 161 8.29 4.24 2.86
CA TYR A 161 7.61 5.52 3.00
C TYR A 161 6.12 5.33 3.25
N ILE A 162 5.56 6.16 4.12
CA ILE A 162 4.12 6.19 4.42
C ILE A 162 3.55 7.54 4.00
N ALA A 163 2.58 7.49 3.09
CA ALA A 163 1.78 8.64 2.68
C ALA A 163 0.36 8.50 3.25
N PHE A 164 -0.07 9.44 4.10
CA PHE A 164 -1.39 9.37 4.70
C PHE A 164 -2.36 10.37 4.06
N LEU A 165 -3.38 9.81 3.40
CA LEU A 165 -4.43 10.56 2.72
C LEU A 165 -5.72 10.56 3.56
N HIS A 166 -6.18 11.71 4.00
CA HIS A 166 -7.42 11.87 4.76
C HIS A 166 -8.33 12.91 4.10
N GLN A 167 -9.61 12.58 3.88
CA GLN A 167 -10.61 13.47 3.28
C GLN A 167 -10.13 14.19 1.99
N GLY A 168 -9.35 13.50 1.15
CA GLY A 168 -8.81 14.03 -0.10
C GLY A 168 -7.57 14.93 0.06
N ARG A 169 -7.01 15.04 1.27
CA ARG A 169 -5.78 15.78 1.55
C ARG A 169 -4.66 14.85 1.94
N LEU A 170 -3.46 15.11 1.45
CA LEU A 170 -2.24 14.47 1.92
C LEU A 170 -1.82 15.16 3.22
N LEU A 171 -1.88 14.43 4.34
CA LEU A 171 -1.50 14.96 5.65
C LEU A 171 0.01 14.89 5.87
N PHE A 172 0.64 13.77 5.46
CA PHE A 172 2.08 13.61 5.46
C PHE A 172 2.52 12.56 4.43
N CYS A 173 3.80 12.61 4.06
CA CYS A 173 4.49 11.58 3.28
C CYS A 173 5.92 11.52 3.79
N GLU A 174 6.24 10.52 4.61
CA GLU A 174 7.50 10.45 5.34
C GLU A 174 8.07 9.03 5.33
N GLU A 175 9.36 8.93 5.56
CA GLU A 175 10.04 7.66 5.79
C GLU A 175 9.47 6.99 7.05
N LYS A 176 9.15 5.72 6.95
CA LYS A 176 8.47 4.96 8.03
C LYS A 176 9.26 4.96 9.33
N ASP A 177 10.56 4.69 9.26
CA ASP A 177 11.39 4.59 10.46
C ASP A 177 11.57 5.96 11.11
N ALA A 178 11.78 7.02 10.33
CA ALA A 178 11.80 8.40 10.83
C ALA A 178 10.48 8.79 11.51
N LEU A 179 9.34 8.40 10.91
CA LEU A 179 8.02 8.63 11.49
C LEU A 179 7.84 7.90 12.83
N LEU A 180 8.29 6.65 12.93
CA LEU A 180 8.21 5.85 14.16
C LEU A 180 9.18 6.35 15.25
N GLU A 181 10.32 6.93 14.86
CA GLU A 181 11.30 7.52 15.80
C GLU A 181 10.85 8.88 16.34
N GLN A 182 10.09 9.65 15.55
CA GLN A 182 9.62 10.98 15.91
C GLN A 182 8.64 10.95 17.08
N TYR A 183 7.86 9.86 17.21
CA TYR A 183 6.81 9.72 18.22
C TYR A 183 7.10 8.65 19.25
N GLY A 184 6.41 8.72 20.38
CA GLY A 184 6.41 7.70 21.42
C GLY A 184 5.04 7.57 22.08
N ILE A 185 4.73 6.38 22.61
CA ILE A 185 3.55 6.17 23.42
C ILE A 185 3.94 6.34 24.88
N PHE A 186 3.32 7.31 25.53
CA PHE A 186 3.32 7.43 26.97
C PHE A 186 2.13 6.63 27.53
N ASN A 187 2.38 5.78 28.51
CA ASN A 187 1.35 4.94 29.12
C ASN A 187 1.60 4.85 30.61
N ASP A 188 0.96 5.72 31.40
CA ASP A 188 1.14 5.83 32.84
C ASP A 188 -0.08 6.48 33.51
N THR A 189 0.08 6.95 34.75
CA THR A 189 -0.95 7.60 35.55
C THR A 189 -1.27 9.01 35.05
N ALA A 190 -2.47 9.51 35.38
CA ALA A 190 -2.87 10.88 35.07
C ALA A 190 -1.93 11.92 35.74
N GLU A 191 -1.43 11.63 36.94
CA GLU A 191 -0.49 12.50 37.68
C GLU A 191 0.82 12.68 36.93
N GLN A 192 1.37 11.61 36.32
CA GLN A 192 2.58 11.71 35.50
C GLN A 192 2.30 12.40 34.16
N ALA A 193 1.12 12.26 33.60
CA ALA A 193 0.73 12.93 32.37
C ALA A 193 0.68 14.47 32.51
N GLU A 194 0.43 15.01 33.71
CA GLU A 194 0.47 16.46 33.98
C GLU A 194 1.86 17.08 33.78
N ALA A 195 2.92 16.27 33.85
CA ALA A 195 4.29 16.72 33.59
C ALA A 195 4.64 16.81 32.10
N LEU A 196 3.78 16.30 31.21
CA LEU A 196 3.93 16.42 29.76
C LEU A 196 3.61 17.87 29.31
N MET A 197 4.51 18.46 28.55
CA MET A 197 4.26 19.78 27.97
C MET A 197 3.14 19.68 26.91
N PRO A 198 2.22 20.64 26.82
CA PRO A 198 1.16 20.65 25.82
C PRO A 198 1.69 20.49 24.37
N GLU A 199 2.86 21.06 24.08
CA GLU A 199 3.50 21.01 22.75
C GLU A 199 4.03 19.60 22.40
N ALA A 200 4.32 18.79 23.43
CA ALA A 200 4.72 17.40 23.24
C ALA A 200 3.54 16.49 22.94
N LEU A 201 2.33 16.86 23.36
CA LEU A 201 1.13 16.04 23.22
C LEU A 201 0.56 16.14 21.78
N VAL A 202 0.41 14.99 21.14
CA VAL A 202 -0.33 14.87 19.86
C VAL A 202 -1.77 14.41 20.11
N SER A 203 -1.95 13.43 21.01
CA SER A 203 -3.26 12.98 21.47
C SER A 203 -3.15 12.38 22.86
N MET A 204 -4.23 12.40 23.63
CA MET A 204 -4.31 11.82 24.94
C MET A 204 -5.68 11.16 25.17
N GLU A 205 -5.69 9.97 25.72
CA GLU A 205 -6.88 9.19 26.03
C GLU A 205 -6.80 8.62 27.46
N THR A 206 -7.91 8.62 28.16
CA THR A 206 -8.00 7.91 29.46
C THR A 206 -8.27 6.44 29.23
N THR A 207 -7.47 5.58 29.85
CA THR A 207 -7.68 4.13 29.78
C THR A 207 -8.82 3.69 30.69
N PRO A 208 -9.46 2.53 30.45
CA PRO A 208 -10.55 2.01 31.31
C PRO A 208 -10.16 1.81 32.77
N TYR A 209 -8.89 1.75 33.09
CA TYR A 209 -8.35 1.54 34.45
C TYR A 209 -7.86 2.83 35.11
N GLY A 210 -8.21 4.01 34.54
CA GLY A 210 -7.87 5.31 35.13
C GLY A 210 -6.46 5.80 34.83
N GLY A 211 -5.67 5.08 34.00
CA GLY A 211 -4.41 5.56 33.45
C GLY A 211 -4.61 6.44 32.22
N VAL A 212 -3.52 6.99 31.72
CA VAL A 212 -3.48 7.82 30.49
C VAL A 212 -2.58 7.15 29.46
N ARG A 213 -3.09 7.07 28.24
CA ARG A 213 -2.31 6.72 27.05
C ARG A 213 -2.23 7.93 26.15
N ALA A 214 -1.02 8.37 25.80
CA ALA A 214 -0.81 9.54 24.96
C ALA A 214 0.21 9.26 23.86
N LEU A 215 -0.03 9.80 22.66
CA LEU A 215 1.02 9.92 21.65
C LEU A 215 1.74 11.24 21.88
N VAL A 216 3.06 11.18 22.00
CA VAL A 216 3.92 12.35 22.25
C VAL A 216 5.04 12.45 21.23
N ARG A 217 5.49 13.67 20.97
CA ARG A 217 6.73 13.93 20.23
C ARG A 217 7.91 13.63 21.15
N ARG A 218 8.77 12.68 20.76
CA ARG A 218 9.92 12.25 21.59
C ARG A 218 10.88 13.37 21.94
N GLU A 219 11.15 14.27 20.99
CA GLU A 219 12.06 15.39 21.17
C GLU A 219 11.62 16.40 22.27
N LEU A 220 10.30 16.47 22.51
CA LEU A 220 9.70 17.36 23.50
C LEU A 220 9.30 16.66 24.80
N ALA A 221 9.49 15.34 24.88
CA ALA A 221 9.19 14.59 26.08
C ALA A 221 10.23 14.85 27.19
N PRO A 222 9.80 14.98 28.46
CA PRO A 222 10.73 15.19 29.56
C PRO A 222 11.74 14.04 29.70
N VAL A 223 12.98 14.38 30.09
CA VAL A 223 14.04 13.39 30.32
C VAL A 223 13.63 12.43 31.43
N GLY A 224 13.75 11.13 31.15
CA GLY A 224 13.41 10.07 32.13
C GLY A 224 12.03 9.44 31.93
N PHE A 225 11.20 9.96 31.02
CA PHE A 225 9.95 9.31 30.65
C PHE A 225 10.22 8.03 29.85
N GLN A 226 9.58 6.94 30.24
CA GLN A 226 9.62 5.70 29.46
C GLN A 226 8.55 5.78 28.36
N LEU A 227 8.99 5.80 27.11
CA LEU A 227 8.12 5.84 25.94
C LEU A 227 8.21 4.52 25.19
N GLU A 228 7.05 3.89 25.00
CA GLU A 228 6.93 2.72 24.13
C GLU A 228 7.07 3.13 22.66
N LYS A 229 7.44 2.17 21.80
CA LYS A 229 7.47 2.39 20.33
C LYS A 229 6.03 2.41 19.82
N PRO A 230 5.61 3.44 19.07
CA PRO A 230 4.28 3.48 18.47
C PRO A 230 4.21 2.54 17.25
N THR A 231 3.00 2.17 16.86
CA THR A 231 2.70 1.63 15.54
C THR A 231 2.31 2.77 14.58
N ILE A 232 2.32 2.50 13.28
CA ILE A 232 1.78 3.45 12.28
C ILE A 232 0.31 3.75 12.57
N GLU A 233 -0.44 2.75 13.05
CA GLU A 233 -1.85 2.93 13.44
C GLU A 233 -2.02 3.94 14.58
N ASP A 234 -1.19 3.85 15.62
CA ASP A 234 -1.21 4.80 16.75
C ASP A 234 -1.02 6.24 16.27
N ILE A 235 -0.03 6.45 15.40
CA ILE A 235 0.30 7.76 14.85
C ILE A 235 -0.87 8.30 14.01
N ILE A 236 -1.39 7.52 13.08
CA ILE A 236 -2.50 7.91 12.20
C ILE A 236 -3.74 8.26 13.02
N LEU A 237 -4.13 7.41 13.96
CA LEU A 237 -5.32 7.64 14.80
C LEU A 237 -5.19 8.91 15.64
N ALA A 238 -3.99 9.16 16.19
CA ALA A 238 -3.72 10.34 16.99
C ALA A 238 -3.81 11.63 16.15
N LEU A 239 -3.18 11.65 14.95
CA LEU A 239 -3.21 12.81 14.06
C LEU A 239 -4.63 13.14 13.58
N VAL A 240 -5.43 12.12 13.22
CA VAL A 240 -6.83 12.34 12.80
C VAL A 240 -7.72 12.85 13.93
N LYS A 241 -7.47 12.44 15.20
CA LYS A 241 -8.21 12.94 16.36
C LYS A 241 -7.79 14.36 16.72
N GLY A 242 -6.51 14.70 16.59
CA GLY A 242 -5.98 16.04 16.86
C GLY A 242 -6.52 17.12 15.92
N GLU A 243 -6.85 16.77 14.66
CA GLU A 243 -7.48 17.71 13.71
C GLU A 243 -8.95 18.07 14.05
N LYS A 244 -9.58 17.34 14.97
CA LYS A 244 -10.99 17.56 15.35
C LYS A 244 -11.16 18.42 16.60
N GLN A 245 -10.07 18.83 17.24
CA GLN A 245 -10.05 19.74 18.38
C GLN A 245 -9.56 21.13 17.94
#